data_1d892b0c197ab7da8a80e2c2c3e7620d
#
_entry.id   1d892b0c197ab7da8a80e2c2c3e7620d
#
_cell.length_a   1.000
_cell.length_b   1.000
_cell.length_c   1.000
_cell.angle_alpha   90.00
_cell.angle_beta   90.00
_cell.angle_gamma   90.00
#
_symmetry.space_group_name_H-M   'P 1'
#
loop_
_entity.id
_entity.type
_entity.pdbx_description
1 polymer ?
#
loop_
_entity_poly.entity_id
_entity_poly.type
_entity_poly.pdbx_seq_one_letter_code
_entity_poly.pdbx_strand_id
1 'polypeptide(L)'
;MSWVRSPLAAPEIAISCRKLLNSKAHVTSSSSHDSIDPESAISDKSCISSLLPEWLTPFAPRRGLRNGHLQTIVGNYLPRPRFELPTSIEEVEVDPADGSRVKCFGHWQASETLSSRLTLVLVHGLEGSSESRYMKGMAARAWDSGCNVIRMNMRNCGDTDHLTPTLYNSALSGDVGAVVDHYTQRFGLSRVALVGYSMGGNLVLKLAGEWGERRPLCAVAAVCPALDLAAGADALHLPANRIYEWHFLRRLMRRYRRKAALFPDIYQVNGIGPVRSIREFDDKIVARYCGYRDADDYYYRAAAARVVDRIEVPTLILRALDDPFIRFTPETRAKVLANPNILLLETEHGGHCAYLCGLPGDDIHWAESAVIRYLVEHAGGCDGS
;
A
#
# COMPACT_ATOMS: atom_id res chain seq x y z
N MET A 1 33.44 12.20 -36.49
CA MET A 1 32.34 11.30 -36.07
C MET A 1 31.62 11.94 -34.89
N SER A 2 30.52 12.59 -35.19
CA SER A 2 29.73 13.34 -34.22
C SER A 2 28.76 12.38 -33.48
N TRP A 3 28.89 12.29 -32.16
CA TRP A 3 27.92 11.61 -31.31
C TRP A 3 26.67 12.50 -31.17
N VAL A 4 25.60 12.14 -31.86
CA VAL A 4 24.28 12.71 -31.65
C VAL A 4 23.76 12.22 -30.32
N ARG A 5 23.58 13.14 -29.37
CA ARG A 5 22.90 12.89 -28.11
C ARG A 5 21.42 12.62 -28.39
N SER A 6 20.97 11.41 -28.12
CA SER A 6 19.55 11.07 -28.10
C SER A 6 18.81 11.91 -27.05
N PRO A 7 17.64 12.50 -27.38
CA PRO A 7 16.89 13.27 -26.38
C PRO A 7 16.40 12.34 -25.27
N LEU A 8 16.52 12.78 -24.02
CA LEU A 8 15.96 12.14 -22.85
C LEU A 8 14.44 12.02 -23.04
N ALA A 9 13.93 10.80 -23.05
CA ALA A 9 12.49 10.53 -23.11
C ALA A 9 11.78 11.20 -21.91
N ALA A 10 10.61 11.79 -22.17
CA ALA A 10 9.79 12.42 -21.17
C ALA A 10 9.34 11.40 -20.10
N PRO A 11 9.18 11.76 -18.82
CA PRO A 11 8.60 10.88 -17.82
C PRO A 11 7.12 10.66 -18.16
N GLU A 12 6.74 9.45 -18.58
CA GLU A 12 5.37 9.08 -18.83
C GLU A 12 4.70 8.69 -17.51
N ILE A 13 3.82 9.56 -17.02
CA ILE A 13 2.86 9.26 -15.98
C ILE A 13 1.53 9.03 -16.68
N ALA A 14 1.07 7.78 -16.73
CA ALA A 14 -0.28 7.49 -17.16
C ALA A 14 -1.24 7.79 -15.99
N ILE A 15 -1.71 9.02 -15.91
CA ILE A 15 -2.86 9.35 -15.07
C ILE A 15 -4.09 9.01 -15.89
N SER A 16 -5.12 8.40 -15.27
CA SER A 16 -6.42 8.24 -15.92
C SER A 16 -7.02 9.64 -16.17
N CYS A 17 -6.63 10.25 -17.28
CA CYS A 17 -6.92 11.65 -17.65
C CYS A 17 -8.40 12.03 -17.70
N ARG A 18 -9.33 11.07 -17.78
CA ARG A 18 -10.77 11.41 -17.88
C ARG A 18 -11.33 12.17 -16.69
N LYS A 19 -10.75 12.02 -15.47
CA LYS A 19 -11.28 12.69 -14.26
C LYS A 19 -10.70 14.08 -14.02
N LEU A 20 -9.45 14.33 -14.40
CA LEU A 20 -8.82 15.66 -14.25
C LEU A 20 -9.43 16.69 -15.21
N LEU A 21 -9.87 16.27 -16.39
CA LEU A 21 -10.53 17.15 -17.37
C LEU A 21 -11.94 17.55 -16.92
N ASN A 22 -12.67 16.70 -16.21
CA ASN A 22 -14.02 17.01 -15.74
C ASN A 22 -14.06 17.95 -14.53
N SER A 23 -13.03 17.99 -13.69
CA SER A 23 -12.98 18.92 -12.53
C SER A 23 -12.69 20.37 -12.92
N LYS A 24 -11.99 20.60 -14.06
CA LYS A 24 -11.74 21.95 -14.59
C LYS A 24 -12.83 22.47 -15.52
N ALA A 25 -13.69 21.59 -16.06
CA ALA A 25 -14.79 21.99 -16.97
C ALA A 25 -15.95 22.74 -16.29
N HIS A 26 -16.03 22.75 -14.96
CA HIS A 26 -17.06 23.49 -14.23
C HIS A 26 -16.72 24.96 -13.94
N VAL A 27 -15.54 25.47 -14.33
CA VAL A 27 -15.11 26.85 -14.00
C VAL A 27 -15.11 27.81 -15.20
N THR A 28 -15.16 27.33 -16.43
CA THR A 28 -15.19 28.25 -17.60
C THR A 28 -16.17 27.80 -18.68
N SER A 29 -17.42 28.25 -18.59
CA SER A 29 -18.33 28.30 -19.72
C SER A 29 -18.25 29.68 -20.37
N SER A 30 -17.39 29.85 -21.37
CA SER A 30 -17.58 30.84 -22.45
C SER A 30 -16.64 30.52 -23.62
N SER A 31 -17.28 30.15 -24.74
CA SER A 31 -16.88 30.32 -26.16
C SER A 31 -15.45 30.00 -26.60
N SER A 32 -15.30 28.91 -27.32
CA SER A 32 -14.81 28.77 -28.71
C SER A 32 -14.43 27.31 -28.99
N HIS A 33 -15.01 26.79 -30.08
CA HIS A 33 -14.69 25.47 -30.62
C HIS A 33 -13.29 25.51 -31.28
N ASP A 34 -12.33 24.91 -30.63
CA ASP A 34 -11.14 24.33 -31.25
C ASP A 34 -10.94 22.94 -30.65
N SER A 35 -11.19 21.95 -31.48
CA SER A 35 -10.96 20.54 -31.16
C SER A 35 -9.47 20.27 -31.16
N ILE A 36 -8.85 20.29 -29.99
CA ILE A 36 -7.48 19.82 -29.79
C ILE A 36 -7.52 18.29 -29.70
N ASP A 37 -6.83 17.64 -30.61
CA ASP A 37 -6.66 16.21 -30.68
C ASP A 37 -5.89 15.76 -29.39
N PRO A 38 -6.47 14.87 -28.54
CA PRO A 38 -5.85 14.50 -27.26
C PRO A 38 -4.50 13.78 -27.39
N GLU A 39 -4.21 13.19 -28.55
CA GLU A 39 -2.95 12.47 -28.77
C GLU A 39 -1.76 13.39 -29.12
N SER A 40 -2.02 14.59 -29.63
CA SER A 40 -0.94 15.55 -29.95
C SER A 40 -0.42 16.36 -28.76
N ALA A 41 -1.21 16.46 -27.69
CA ALA A 41 -0.86 17.22 -26.48
C ALA A 41 0.12 16.50 -25.53
N ILE A 42 0.38 15.20 -25.75
CA ILE A 42 1.18 14.34 -24.85
C ILE A 42 2.70 14.48 -25.10
N SER A 43 3.13 15.13 -26.17
CA SER A 43 4.57 15.21 -26.51
C SER A 43 5.34 16.39 -25.90
N ASP A 44 4.68 17.36 -25.28
CA ASP A 44 5.33 18.55 -24.72
C ASP A 44 5.47 18.46 -23.19
N LYS A 45 6.70 18.42 -22.71
CA LYS A 45 7.07 18.31 -21.27
C LYS A 45 6.53 19.45 -20.40
N SER A 46 6.36 20.64 -20.98
CA SER A 46 5.79 21.79 -20.28
C SER A 46 4.28 21.65 -20.09
N CYS A 47 3.61 20.90 -20.97
CA CYS A 47 2.18 20.66 -20.91
C CYS A 47 1.81 19.61 -19.84
N ILE A 48 2.65 18.60 -19.61
CA ILE A 48 2.38 17.54 -18.63
C ILE A 48 2.42 18.07 -17.19
N SER A 49 3.37 18.95 -16.85
CA SER A 49 3.46 19.50 -15.50
C SER A 49 2.28 20.41 -15.15
N SER A 50 1.66 21.06 -16.14
CA SER A 50 0.46 21.88 -15.92
C SER A 50 -0.84 21.07 -15.78
N LEU A 51 -0.81 19.77 -16.13
CA LEU A 51 -1.93 18.85 -16.01
C LEU A 51 -1.93 18.05 -14.70
N LEU A 52 -0.77 18.01 -13.99
CA LEU A 52 -0.69 17.32 -12.71
C LEU A 52 -1.39 18.13 -11.61
N PRO A 53 -2.02 17.45 -10.63
CA PRO A 53 -2.48 18.13 -9.41
C PRO A 53 -1.31 18.82 -8.70
N GLU A 54 -1.54 19.96 -8.03
CA GLU A 54 -0.48 20.73 -7.35
C GLU A 54 0.28 19.91 -6.28
N TRP A 55 -0.41 18.95 -5.66
CA TRP A 55 0.21 18.07 -4.67
C TRP A 55 1.16 17.03 -5.28
N LEU A 56 1.10 16.75 -6.60
CA LEU A 56 1.86 15.70 -7.25
C LEU A 56 3.04 16.27 -8.04
N THR A 57 4.26 15.95 -7.61
CA THR A 57 5.47 16.17 -8.40
C THR A 57 5.67 15.05 -9.43
N PRO A 58 6.23 15.32 -10.62
CA PRO A 58 6.55 14.28 -11.59
C PRO A 58 7.51 13.24 -11.00
N PHE A 59 7.31 11.97 -11.34
CA PHE A 59 8.26 10.91 -11.01
C PHE A 59 9.20 10.68 -12.18
N ALA A 60 10.50 10.66 -11.92
CA ALA A 60 11.49 10.16 -12.86
C ALA A 60 12.47 9.23 -12.13
N PRO A 61 12.70 8.01 -12.62
CA PRO A 61 13.58 7.08 -11.95
C PRO A 61 15.02 7.61 -11.89
N ARG A 62 15.70 7.37 -10.76
CA ARG A 62 17.11 7.71 -10.61
C ARG A 62 17.94 7.10 -11.74
N ARG A 63 18.91 7.86 -12.24
CA ARG A 63 19.80 7.42 -13.33
C ARG A 63 20.42 6.05 -13.01
N GLY A 64 20.26 5.11 -13.94
CA GLY A 64 20.69 3.71 -13.78
C GLY A 64 19.70 2.80 -13.05
N LEU A 65 18.58 3.32 -12.53
CA LEU A 65 17.55 2.55 -11.80
C LEU A 65 16.20 2.53 -12.55
N ARG A 66 16.21 2.39 -13.88
CA ARG A 66 14.97 2.23 -14.68
C ARG A 66 14.41 0.80 -14.63
N ASN A 67 15.19 -0.16 -14.23
CA ASN A 67 14.75 -1.55 -14.15
C ASN A 67 14.01 -1.81 -12.84
N GLY A 68 12.79 -2.35 -12.90
CA GLY A 68 11.92 -2.60 -11.74
C GLY A 68 12.55 -3.52 -10.69
N HIS A 69 13.33 -4.53 -11.09
CA HIS A 69 14.06 -5.38 -10.16
C HIS A 69 15.15 -4.61 -9.41
N LEU A 70 15.92 -3.77 -10.12
CA LEU A 70 16.95 -2.93 -9.49
C LEU A 70 16.31 -1.91 -8.53
N GLN A 71 15.23 -1.26 -8.94
CA GLN A 71 14.46 -0.38 -8.05
C GLN A 71 14.05 -1.11 -6.78
N THR A 72 13.41 -2.26 -6.92
CA THR A 72 12.92 -3.07 -5.80
C THR A 72 14.04 -3.45 -4.83
N ILE A 73 15.16 -3.94 -5.36
CA ILE A 73 16.29 -4.38 -4.53
C ILE A 73 16.96 -3.18 -3.85
N VAL A 74 17.34 -2.16 -4.62
CA VAL A 74 18.09 -0.99 -4.11
C VAL A 74 17.23 -0.21 -3.11
N GLY A 75 15.92 -0.06 -3.37
CA GLY A 75 14.98 0.64 -2.48
C GLY A 75 14.90 0.05 -1.07
N ASN A 76 15.13 -1.25 -0.94
CA ASN A 76 15.18 -1.89 0.37
C ASN A 76 16.44 -1.55 1.19
N TYR A 77 17.54 -1.17 0.53
CA TYR A 77 18.83 -0.94 1.19
C TYR A 77 19.16 0.55 1.37
N LEU A 78 18.57 1.43 0.55
CA LEU A 78 18.83 2.86 0.69
C LEU A 78 18.38 3.39 2.05
N PRO A 79 19.22 4.20 2.70
CA PRO A 79 18.87 4.79 3.97
C PRO A 79 17.67 5.73 3.83
N ARG A 80 16.86 5.80 4.86
CA ARG A 80 15.78 6.77 5.04
C ARG A 80 16.10 7.68 6.21
N PRO A 81 15.45 8.84 6.34
CA PRO A 81 15.60 9.70 7.50
C PRO A 81 15.47 8.87 8.79
N ARG A 82 16.30 9.19 9.78
CA ARG A 82 16.17 8.58 11.12
C ARG A 82 14.83 8.97 11.69
N PHE A 83 14.13 7.98 12.23
CA PHE A 83 12.86 8.15 12.89
C PHE A 83 13.01 7.73 14.35
N GLU A 84 13.34 8.70 15.18
CA GLU A 84 13.56 8.54 16.63
C GLU A 84 12.62 9.50 17.35
N LEU A 85 11.37 9.10 17.53
CA LEU A 85 10.36 9.90 18.20
C LEU A 85 9.84 9.16 19.43
N PRO A 86 9.31 9.89 20.43
CA PRO A 86 8.59 9.29 21.51
C PRO A 86 7.54 8.32 21.00
N THR A 87 7.57 7.09 21.47
CA THR A 87 6.75 6.01 20.95
C THR A 87 5.95 5.40 22.10
N SER A 88 4.62 5.42 21.98
CA SER A 88 3.75 4.57 22.80
C SER A 88 3.66 3.19 22.15
N ILE A 89 3.83 2.13 22.93
CA ILE A 89 3.72 0.75 22.46
C ILE A 89 2.50 0.13 23.13
N GLU A 90 1.60 -0.41 22.31
CA GLU A 90 0.37 -1.03 22.77
C GLU A 90 0.11 -2.36 22.07
N GLU A 91 -0.48 -3.29 22.82
CA GLU A 91 -1.04 -4.52 22.30
C GLU A 91 -2.54 -4.33 22.16
N VAL A 92 -3.01 -4.29 20.92
CA VAL A 92 -4.42 -4.08 20.59
C VAL A 92 -5.06 -5.44 20.32
N GLU A 93 -6.16 -5.73 20.99
CA GLU A 93 -6.98 -6.92 20.71
C GLU A 93 -7.67 -6.74 19.36
N VAL A 94 -7.52 -7.71 18.47
CA VAL A 94 -8.07 -7.67 17.09
C VAL A 94 -9.07 -8.80 16.83
N ASP A 95 -9.09 -9.81 17.68
CA ASP A 95 -10.04 -10.91 17.60
C ASP A 95 -10.35 -11.43 19.03
N PRO A 96 -11.49 -11.00 19.60
CA PRO A 96 -11.90 -11.46 20.92
C PRO A 96 -12.20 -12.97 21.00
N ALA A 97 -12.53 -13.60 19.85
CA ALA A 97 -12.92 -15.02 19.83
C ALA A 97 -11.73 -15.94 20.12
N ASP A 98 -10.52 -15.55 19.73
CA ASP A 98 -9.30 -16.32 19.98
C ASP A 98 -8.25 -15.57 20.84
N GLY A 99 -8.57 -14.35 21.28
CA GLY A 99 -7.70 -13.50 22.09
C GLY A 99 -6.51 -12.93 21.33
N SER A 100 -6.58 -12.93 20.00
CA SER A 100 -5.49 -12.42 19.14
C SER A 100 -5.24 -10.93 19.37
N ARG A 101 -3.96 -10.58 19.50
CA ARG A 101 -3.49 -9.20 19.64
C ARG A 101 -2.41 -8.87 18.63
N VAL A 102 -2.36 -7.59 18.25
CA VAL A 102 -1.33 -7.02 17.40
C VAL A 102 -0.59 -5.91 18.16
N LYS A 103 0.69 -5.75 17.85
CA LYS A 103 1.53 -4.72 18.48
C LYS A 103 1.57 -3.47 17.62
N CYS A 104 1.21 -2.34 18.21
CA CYS A 104 1.16 -1.04 17.56
C CYS A 104 2.15 -0.05 18.20
N PHE A 105 2.70 0.83 17.39
CA PHE A 105 3.66 1.87 17.78
C PHE A 105 3.07 3.23 17.43
N GLY A 106 2.53 3.91 18.43
CA GLY A 106 1.89 5.21 18.31
C GLY A 106 2.86 6.37 18.49
N HIS A 107 2.75 7.40 17.67
CA HIS A 107 3.47 8.66 17.74
C HIS A 107 2.44 9.78 17.71
N TRP A 108 2.36 10.56 18.79
CA TRP A 108 1.29 11.52 19.02
C TRP A 108 1.82 12.93 19.02
N GLN A 109 1.24 13.79 18.21
CA GLN A 109 1.46 15.24 18.21
C GLN A 109 0.94 15.86 19.52
N ALA A 110 1.08 17.17 19.68
CA ALA A 110 0.66 17.85 20.90
C ALA A 110 -0.78 17.49 21.34
N SER A 111 -0.99 17.28 22.63
CA SER A 111 -2.22 16.72 23.21
C SER A 111 -3.48 17.54 22.93
N GLU A 112 -3.38 18.86 22.86
CA GLU A 112 -4.52 19.77 22.66
C GLU A 112 -5.23 19.59 21.30
N THR A 113 -4.51 19.09 20.28
CA THR A 113 -5.04 18.90 18.93
C THR A 113 -5.03 17.45 18.48
N LEU A 114 -4.72 16.50 19.38
CA LEU A 114 -4.52 15.10 19.03
C LEU A 114 -5.75 14.50 18.34
N SER A 115 -6.94 14.71 18.87
CA SER A 115 -8.18 14.10 18.36
C SER A 115 -8.60 14.63 16.99
N SER A 116 -8.30 15.91 16.69
CA SER A 116 -8.68 16.56 15.42
C SER A 116 -7.59 16.43 14.33
N ARG A 117 -6.36 16.08 14.69
CA ARG A 117 -5.30 15.88 13.71
C ARG A 117 -5.51 14.63 12.89
N LEU A 118 -5.11 14.69 11.63
CA LEU A 118 -5.09 13.50 10.78
C LEU A 118 -4.16 12.44 11.41
N THR A 119 -4.71 11.24 11.63
CA THR A 119 -3.97 10.11 12.18
C THR A 119 -3.77 9.07 11.07
N LEU A 120 -2.52 8.72 10.76
CA LEU A 120 -2.19 7.71 9.77
C LEU A 120 -1.95 6.36 10.44
N VAL A 121 -2.70 5.34 10.01
CA VAL A 121 -2.44 3.95 10.36
C VAL A 121 -1.66 3.29 9.20
N LEU A 122 -0.42 2.90 9.48
CA LEU A 122 0.50 2.33 8.50
C LEU A 122 0.51 0.80 8.61
N VAL A 123 0.27 0.12 7.46
CA VAL A 123 0.20 -1.34 7.35
C VAL A 123 1.27 -1.85 6.40
N HIS A 124 2.18 -2.70 6.91
CA HIS A 124 3.33 -3.20 6.15
C HIS A 124 2.97 -4.30 5.15
N GLY A 125 3.91 -4.61 4.26
CA GLY A 125 3.79 -5.71 3.29
C GLY A 125 4.15 -7.08 3.86
N LEU A 126 4.09 -8.10 2.99
CA LEU A 126 4.41 -9.49 3.32
C LEU A 126 5.79 -9.60 4.00
N GLU A 127 5.84 -10.30 5.15
CA GLU A 127 7.06 -10.48 5.96
C GLU A 127 7.74 -9.17 6.42
N GLY A 128 7.04 -8.04 6.36
CA GLY A 128 7.47 -6.77 6.93
C GLY A 128 7.20 -6.67 8.44
N SER A 129 7.39 -5.47 8.96
CA SER A 129 7.03 -5.08 10.33
C SER A 129 6.93 -3.56 10.44
N SER A 130 6.49 -3.06 11.59
CA SER A 130 6.55 -1.64 11.95
C SER A 130 7.97 -1.05 11.84
N GLU A 131 9.00 -1.90 11.94
CA GLU A 131 10.41 -1.52 11.87
C GLU A 131 10.98 -1.51 10.45
N SER A 132 10.20 -1.90 9.45
CA SER A 132 10.61 -1.84 8.04
C SER A 132 10.97 -0.41 7.64
N ARG A 133 12.03 -0.24 6.85
CA ARG A 133 12.56 1.08 6.50
C ARG A 133 11.53 2.01 5.87
N TYR A 134 10.70 1.49 4.97
CA TYR A 134 9.63 2.26 4.33
C TYR A 134 8.53 2.68 5.32
N MET A 135 8.24 1.86 6.34
CA MET A 135 7.30 2.21 7.41
C MET A 135 7.82 3.37 8.24
N LYS A 136 9.12 3.35 8.59
CA LYS A 136 9.77 4.46 9.31
C LYS A 136 9.88 5.72 8.44
N GLY A 137 10.20 5.57 7.15
CA GLY A 137 10.27 6.69 6.22
C GLY A 137 8.91 7.38 6.04
N MET A 138 7.85 6.61 5.84
CA MET A 138 6.48 7.12 5.78
C MET A 138 6.08 7.79 7.11
N ALA A 139 6.41 7.17 8.24
CA ALA A 139 6.09 7.72 9.56
C ALA A 139 6.81 9.06 9.81
N ALA A 140 8.07 9.20 9.40
CA ALA A 140 8.81 10.46 9.52
C ALA A 140 8.12 11.58 8.73
N ARG A 141 7.77 11.32 7.47
CA ARG A 141 7.09 12.33 6.63
C ARG A 141 5.70 12.69 7.13
N ALA A 142 4.95 11.70 7.61
CA ALA A 142 3.65 11.95 8.21
C ALA A 142 3.78 12.83 9.45
N TRP A 143 4.75 12.55 10.31
CA TRP A 143 5.04 13.34 11.49
C TRP A 143 5.44 14.78 11.13
N ASP A 144 6.35 14.95 10.19
CA ASP A 144 6.81 16.26 9.72
C ASP A 144 5.67 17.08 9.09
N SER A 145 4.65 16.40 8.57
CA SER A 145 3.40 17.02 8.05
C SER A 145 2.34 17.27 9.15
N GLY A 146 2.69 17.10 10.42
CA GLY A 146 1.81 17.36 11.56
C GLY A 146 0.77 16.29 11.85
N CYS A 147 0.89 15.08 11.27
CA CYS A 147 0.00 13.98 11.52
C CYS A 147 0.39 13.18 12.79
N ASN A 148 -0.60 12.57 13.44
CA ASN A 148 -0.34 11.45 14.32
C ASN A 148 -0.04 10.21 13.47
N VAL A 149 0.72 9.25 14.02
CA VAL A 149 1.12 8.05 13.28
C VAL A 149 1.00 6.81 14.14
N ILE A 150 0.39 5.76 13.60
CA ILE A 150 0.33 4.43 14.19
C ILE A 150 0.98 3.46 13.19
N ARG A 151 2.09 2.84 13.58
CA ARG A 151 2.73 1.77 12.80
C ARG A 151 2.31 0.43 13.42
N MET A 152 1.42 -0.33 12.74
CA MET A 152 1.00 -1.62 13.26
C MET A 152 1.88 -2.75 12.73
N ASN A 153 2.09 -3.76 13.56
CA ASN A 153 2.51 -5.08 13.12
C ASN A 153 1.27 -5.92 12.84
N MET A 154 1.21 -6.58 11.67
CA MET A 154 0.21 -7.63 11.46
C MET A 154 0.48 -8.81 12.41
N ARG A 155 -0.52 -9.67 12.63
CA ARG A 155 -0.38 -10.88 13.47
C ARG A 155 0.93 -11.60 13.15
N ASN A 156 1.62 -12.07 14.15
CA ASN A 156 2.89 -12.80 14.06
C ASN A 156 4.09 -12.00 13.49
N CYS A 157 3.93 -10.74 13.11
CA CYS A 157 5.00 -9.92 12.55
C CYS A 157 5.68 -9.06 13.63
N GLY A 158 6.99 -8.75 13.45
CA GLY A 158 7.74 -7.95 14.42
C GLY A 158 7.89 -8.63 15.79
N ASP A 159 8.20 -9.93 15.77
CA ASP A 159 8.41 -10.77 16.96
C ASP A 159 7.19 -10.90 17.89
N THR A 160 5.99 -10.89 17.31
CA THR A 160 4.72 -11.03 18.01
C THR A 160 4.03 -12.38 17.80
N ASP A 161 4.79 -13.42 17.41
CA ASP A 161 4.26 -14.76 17.13
C ASP A 161 3.47 -15.35 18.32
N HIS A 162 3.77 -14.91 19.55
CA HIS A 162 3.15 -15.39 20.79
C HIS A 162 1.83 -14.68 21.14
N LEU A 163 1.53 -13.54 20.53
CA LEU A 163 0.34 -12.73 20.83
C LEU A 163 -0.95 -13.22 20.19
N THR A 164 -0.89 -14.21 19.32
CA THR A 164 -2.04 -14.73 18.61
C THR A 164 -1.87 -16.21 18.29
N PRO A 165 -2.89 -17.05 18.48
CA PRO A 165 -2.82 -18.44 18.04
C PRO A 165 -2.90 -18.62 16.51
N THR A 166 -3.47 -17.67 15.78
CA THR A 166 -3.74 -17.78 14.34
C THR A 166 -2.61 -17.27 13.45
N LEU A 167 -2.59 -17.67 12.18
CA LEU A 167 -1.64 -17.18 11.18
C LEU A 167 -2.13 -15.86 10.57
N TYR A 168 -1.19 -14.93 10.28
CA TYR A 168 -1.55 -13.76 9.48
C TYR A 168 -1.76 -14.17 8.01
N ASN A 169 -2.68 -13.47 7.36
CA ASN A 169 -2.99 -13.68 5.95
C ASN A 169 -3.61 -12.42 5.32
N SER A 170 -3.79 -12.43 4.01
CA SER A 170 -4.26 -11.27 3.24
C SER A 170 -5.77 -10.96 3.43
N ALA A 171 -6.51 -11.73 4.22
CA ALA A 171 -7.93 -11.49 4.46
C ALA A 171 -8.20 -10.71 5.76
N LEU A 172 -7.20 -10.48 6.60
CA LEU A 172 -7.33 -9.89 7.94
C LEU A 172 -7.48 -8.36 7.90
N SER A 173 -8.33 -7.83 7.03
CA SER A 173 -8.73 -6.42 7.01
C SER A 173 -9.37 -5.98 8.32
N GLY A 174 -10.11 -6.88 8.98
CA GLY A 174 -10.72 -6.65 10.29
C GLY A 174 -9.72 -6.28 11.39
N ASP A 175 -8.50 -6.82 11.34
CA ASP A 175 -7.45 -6.44 12.31
C ASP A 175 -7.08 -4.96 12.20
N VAL A 176 -6.99 -4.44 10.96
CA VAL A 176 -6.75 -3.01 10.72
C VAL A 176 -7.92 -2.19 11.27
N GLY A 177 -9.16 -2.66 11.04
CA GLY A 177 -10.37 -2.05 11.57
C GLY A 177 -10.38 -1.99 13.09
N ALA A 178 -10.04 -3.09 13.76
CA ALA A 178 -9.96 -3.14 15.22
C ALA A 178 -8.92 -2.16 15.79
N VAL A 179 -7.77 -2.00 15.11
CA VAL A 179 -6.77 -0.99 15.48
C VAL A 179 -7.33 0.42 15.34
N VAL A 180 -8.02 0.74 14.25
CA VAL A 180 -8.67 2.05 14.06
C VAL A 180 -9.70 2.30 15.15
N ASP A 181 -10.58 1.33 15.42
CA ASP A 181 -11.62 1.44 16.45
C ASP A 181 -11.02 1.64 17.85
N HIS A 182 -9.99 0.87 18.20
CA HIS A 182 -9.31 0.98 19.48
C HIS A 182 -8.78 2.40 19.74
N TYR A 183 -8.00 2.94 18.80
CA TYR A 183 -7.42 4.27 18.98
C TYR A 183 -8.45 5.39 18.84
N THR A 184 -9.48 5.20 18.04
CA THR A 184 -10.60 6.14 17.94
C THR A 184 -11.35 6.24 19.26
N GLN A 185 -11.65 5.12 19.89
CA GLN A 185 -12.30 5.10 21.21
C GLN A 185 -11.40 5.69 22.29
N ARG A 186 -10.11 5.37 22.27
CA ARG A 186 -9.16 5.81 23.28
C ARG A 186 -8.86 7.31 23.24
N PHE A 187 -8.70 7.89 22.06
CA PHE A 187 -8.24 9.27 21.87
C PHE A 187 -9.27 10.20 21.22
N GLY A 188 -10.46 9.70 20.91
CA GLY A 188 -11.48 10.48 20.25
C GLY A 188 -11.10 10.91 18.81
N LEU A 189 -10.36 10.05 18.09
CA LEU A 189 -9.86 10.41 16.76
C LEU A 189 -11.02 10.66 15.79
N SER A 190 -11.07 11.83 15.18
CA SER A 190 -12.12 12.21 14.22
C SER A 190 -11.71 12.01 12.77
N ARG A 191 -10.40 11.90 12.49
CA ARG A 191 -9.85 11.81 11.14
C ARG A 191 -8.73 10.76 11.08
N VAL A 192 -9.02 9.63 10.46
CA VAL A 192 -8.05 8.53 10.27
C VAL A 192 -7.87 8.25 8.79
N ALA A 193 -6.62 8.16 8.33
CA ALA A 193 -6.28 7.67 7.02
C ALA A 193 -5.46 6.37 7.12
N LEU A 194 -5.64 5.49 6.15
CA LEU A 194 -4.90 4.23 6.07
C LEU A 194 -3.83 4.30 5.00
N VAL A 195 -2.65 3.79 5.29
CA VAL A 195 -1.57 3.63 4.31
C VAL A 195 -1.11 2.18 4.31
N GLY A 196 -1.22 1.52 3.18
CA GLY A 196 -0.82 0.12 3.03
C GLY A 196 0.21 -0.10 1.93
N TYR A 197 1.17 -0.98 2.18
CA TYR A 197 2.18 -1.39 1.21
C TYR A 197 1.98 -2.85 0.79
N SER A 198 1.96 -3.13 -0.51
CA SER A 198 1.90 -4.51 -1.03
C SER A 198 0.69 -5.27 -0.44
N MET A 199 0.92 -6.34 0.33
CA MET A 199 -0.12 -7.06 1.08
C MET A 199 -0.90 -6.14 2.04
N GLY A 200 -0.21 -5.21 2.73
CA GLY A 200 -0.87 -4.20 3.56
C GLY A 200 -1.75 -3.27 2.74
N GLY A 201 -1.37 -2.99 1.48
CA GLY A 201 -2.20 -2.27 0.51
C GLY A 201 -3.50 -3.00 0.18
N ASN A 202 -3.46 -4.34 0.05
CA ASN A 202 -4.67 -5.15 -0.08
C ASN A 202 -5.55 -5.03 1.16
N LEU A 203 -4.98 -5.12 2.38
CA LEU A 203 -5.74 -5.05 3.62
C LEU A 203 -6.48 -3.72 3.79
N VAL A 204 -5.80 -2.59 3.55
CA VAL A 204 -6.42 -1.27 3.71
C VAL A 204 -7.49 -0.99 2.66
N LEU A 205 -7.30 -1.43 1.41
CA LEU A 205 -8.31 -1.31 0.36
C LEU A 205 -9.50 -2.23 0.60
N LYS A 206 -9.24 -3.45 1.08
CA LYS A 206 -10.30 -4.39 1.46
C LYS A 206 -11.15 -3.82 2.60
N LEU A 207 -10.51 -3.30 3.64
CA LEU A 207 -11.23 -2.67 4.74
C LEU A 207 -12.07 -1.47 4.27
N ALA A 208 -11.51 -0.59 3.44
CA ALA A 208 -12.24 0.56 2.92
C ALA A 208 -13.48 0.16 2.12
N GLY A 209 -13.38 -0.87 1.26
CA GLY A 209 -14.52 -1.39 0.52
C GLY A 209 -15.54 -2.17 1.37
N GLU A 210 -15.13 -2.71 2.52
CA GLU A 210 -16.02 -3.37 3.49
C GLU A 210 -16.71 -2.36 4.41
N TRP A 211 -16.06 -1.24 4.70
CA TRP A 211 -16.58 -0.20 5.59
C TRP A 211 -17.44 0.85 4.91
N GLY A 212 -17.20 1.16 3.62
CA GLY A 212 -17.82 2.30 2.95
C GLY A 212 -17.49 3.62 3.64
N GLU A 213 -18.47 4.46 3.89
CA GLU A 213 -18.32 5.78 4.54
C GLU A 213 -18.14 5.72 6.07
N ARG A 214 -17.79 4.60 6.65
CA ARG A 214 -17.67 4.49 8.10
C ARG A 214 -16.59 5.43 8.67
N ARG A 215 -17.01 6.39 9.47
CA ARG A 215 -16.11 7.29 10.21
C ARG A 215 -15.38 6.52 11.35
N PRO A 216 -14.17 6.89 11.69
CA PRO A 216 -13.42 8.11 11.30
C PRO A 216 -12.57 7.98 10.03
N LEU A 217 -12.77 6.94 9.22
CA LEU A 217 -11.99 6.76 7.98
C LEU A 217 -12.29 7.89 7.00
N CYS A 218 -11.26 8.66 6.61
CA CYS A 218 -11.40 9.80 5.73
C CYS A 218 -10.60 9.71 4.42
N ALA A 219 -9.57 8.87 4.36
CA ALA A 219 -8.79 8.64 3.14
C ALA A 219 -7.99 7.34 3.21
N VAL A 220 -7.62 6.81 2.05
CA VAL A 220 -6.77 5.61 1.93
C VAL A 220 -5.68 5.82 0.89
N ALA A 221 -4.48 5.31 1.15
CA ALA A 221 -3.43 5.20 0.14
C ALA A 221 -2.81 3.80 0.14
N ALA A 222 -2.68 3.21 -1.03
CA ALA A 222 -2.10 1.89 -1.22
C ALA A 222 -0.96 1.93 -2.24
N VAL A 223 0.23 1.52 -1.82
CA VAL A 223 1.43 1.50 -2.65
C VAL A 223 1.69 0.08 -3.13
N CYS A 224 1.68 -0.13 -4.45
CA CYS A 224 1.83 -1.43 -5.11
C CYS A 224 0.95 -2.51 -4.44
N PRO A 225 -0.38 -2.29 -4.27
CA PRO A 225 -1.22 -3.22 -3.55
C PRO A 225 -1.39 -4.55 -4.30
N ALA A 226 -1.35 -5.66 -3.55
CA ALA A 226 -1.59 -6.99 -4.09
C ALA A 226 -3.11 -7.25 -4.22
N LEU A 227 -3.79 -6.56 -5.16
CA LEU A 227 -5.24 -6.67 -5.35
C LEU A 227 -5.67 -8.03 -5.90
N ASP A 228 -4.91 -8.56 -6.87
CA ASP A 228 -5.15 -9.86 -7.50
C ASP A 228 -4.17 -10.88 -6.94
N LEU A 229 -4.49 -11.47 -5.79
CA LEU A 229 -3.57 -12.34 -5.03
C LEU A 229 -3.11 -13.56 -5.83
N ALA A 230 -4.02 -14.22 -6.57
CA ALA A 230 -3.69 -15.37 -7.40
C ALA A 230 -2.67 -15.00 -8.49
N ALA A 231 -2.94 -13.92 -9.24
CA ALA A 231 -2.06 -13.43 -10.30
C ALA A 231 -0.69 -12.98 -9.75
N GLY A 232 -0.65 -12.42 -8.53
CA GLY A 232 0.57 -12.06 -7.83
C GLY A 232 1.39 -13.30 -7.42
N ALA A 233 0.75 -14.32 -6.85
CA ALA A 233 1.39 -15.58 -6.49
C ALA A 233 1.98 -16.29 -7.72
N ASP A 234 1.22 -16.34 -8.83
CA ASP A 234 1.70 -16.92 -10.08
C ASP A 234 2.87 -16.11 -10.69
N ALA A 235 2.81 -14.78 -10.61
CA ALA A 235 3.91 -13.93 -11.05
C ALA A 235 5.18 -14.13 -10.22
N LEU A 236 5.08 -14.32 -8.90
CA LEU A 236 6.21 -14.66 -8.04
C LEU A 236 6.88 -15.98 -8.45
N HIS A 237 6.10 -16.95 -8.96
CA HIS A 237 6.61 -18.25 -9.40
C HIS A 237 7.34 -18.21 -10.75
N LEU A 238 7.27 -17.11 -11.51
CA LEU A 238 8.00 -16.95 -12.77
C LEU A 238 9.53 -17.03 -12.55
N PRO A 239 10.29 -17.57 -13.52
CA PRO A 239 11.75 -17.72 -13.41
C PRO A 239 12.48 -16.43 -13.01
N ALA A 240 12.07 -15.27 -13.54
CA ALA A 240 12.65 -13.97 -13.22
C ALA A 240 12.44 -13.53 -11.75
N ASN A 241 11.43 -14.08 -11.09
CA ASN A 241 11.04 -13.72 -9.72
C ASN A 241 11.42 -14.77 -8.65
N ARG A 242 12.04 -15.87 -9.04
CA ARG A 242 12.36 -16.99 -8.12
C ARG A 242 13.18 -16.58 -6.90
N ILE A 243 14.01 -15.56 -7.01
CA ILE A 243 14.80 -15.05 -5.89
C ILE A 243 13.89 -14.41 -4.83
N TYR A 244 12.84 -13.69 -5.25
CA TYR A 244 11.84 -13.09 -4.34
C TYR A 244 11.00 -14.18 -3.71
N GLU A 245 10.48 -15.13 -4.51
CA GLU A 245 9.69 -16.24 -4.03
C GLU A 245 10.45 -17.05 -2.98
N TRP A 246 11.71 -17.43 -3.28
CA TRP A 246 12.57 -18.15 -2.34
C TRP A 246 12.78 -17.35 -1.04
N HIS A 247 13.01 -16.04 -1.14
CA HIS A 247 13.21 -15.17 0.02
C HIS A 247 11.97 -15.15 0.92
N PHE A 248 10.78 -14.91 0.34
CA PHE A 248 9.51 -14.90 1.07
C PHE A 248 9.20 -16.27 1.66
N LEU A 249 9.27 -17.31 0.85
CA LEU A 249 8.95 -18.67 1.28
C LEU A 249 9.82 -19.15 2.44
N ARG A 250 11.12 -18.86 2.39
CA ARG A 250 12.04 -19.18 3.49
C ARG A 250 11.64 -18.49 4.79
N ARG A 251 11.19 -17.24 4.74
CA ARG A 251 10.76 -16.47 5.92
C ARG A 251 9.41 -16.97 6.44
N LEU A 252 8.46 -17.20 5.55
CA LEU A 252 7.15 -17.77 5.90
C LEU A 252 7.28 -19.14 6.56
N MET A 253 8.09 -20.03 5.99
CA MET A 253 8.36 -21.36 6.57
C MET A 253 9.06 -21.29 7.93
N ARG A 254 9.97 -20.31 8.12
CA ARG A 254 10.59 -20.08 9.43
C ARG A 254 9.55 -19.62 10.45
N ARG A 255 8.69 -18.69 10.08
CA ARG A 255 7.59 -18.22 10.91
C ARG A 255 6.63 -19.35 11.27
N TYR A 256 6.21 -20.14 10.29
CA TYR A 256 5.35 -21.28 10.52
C TYR A 256 5.95 -22.29 11.53
N ARG A 257 7.26 -22.59 11.41
CA ARG A 257 7.93 -23.46 12.38
C ARG A 257 7.96 -22.87 13.79
N ARG A 258 8.19 -21.57 13.93
CA ARG A 258 8.09 -20.88 15.23
C ARG A 258 6.67 -20.97 15.78
N LYS A 259 5.68 -20.77 14.93
CA LYS A 259 4.28 -20.87 15.28
C LYS A 259 3.91 -22.27 15.79
N ALA A 260 4.35 -23.30 15.08
CA ALA A 260 4.13 -24.68 15.50
C ALA A 260 4.85 -25.05 16.82
N ALA A 261 5.99 -24.43 17.09
CA ALA A 261 6.66 -24.61 18.38
C ALA A 261 5.93 -23.91 19.56
N LEU A 262 5.27 -22.76 19.30
CA LEU A 262 4.48 -22.02 20.31
C LEU A 262 3.11 -22.63 20.53
N PHE A 263 2.50 -23.21 19.51
CA PHE A 263 1.15 -23.75 19.53
C PHE A 263 1.10 -25.17 18.93
N PRO A 264 1.76 -26.17 19.57
CA PRO A 264 1.91 -27.51 19.02
C PRO A 264 0.59 -28.28 18.90
N ASP A 265 -0.42 -27.91 19.70
CA ASP A 265 -1.76 -28.52 19.63
C ASP A 265 -2.55 -28.07 18.41
N ILE A 266 -2.18 -26.92 17.81
CA ILE A 266 -2.85 -26.37 16.62
C ILE A 266 -2.07 -26.72 15.34
N TYR A 267 -0.75 -26.54 15.35
CA TYR A 267 0.10 -26.60 14.17
C TYR A 267 1.00 -27.83 14.14
N GLN A 268 0.99 -28.55 13.03
CA GLN A 268 1.80 -29.74 12.82
C GLN A 268 2.77 -29.53 11.67
N VAL A 269 4.06 -29.52 11.94
CA VAL A 269 5.12 -29.43 10.91
C VAL A 269 5.24 -30.74 10.13
N ASN A 270 5.07 -31.87 10.83
CA ASN A 270 5.13 -33.20 10.20
C ASN A 270 3.88 -33.46 9.36
N GLY A 271 4.06 -33.97 8.15
CA GLY A 271 2.95 -34.33 7.25
C GLY A 271 2.53 -33.24 6.23
N ILE A 272 3.11 -32.03 6.29
CA ILE A 272 2.84 -30.99 5.26
C ILE A 272 3.54 -31.31 3.94
N GLY A 273 4.63 -32.08 4.01
CA GLY A 273 5.47 -32.36 2.85
C GLY A 273 6.28 -31.15 2.37
N PRO A 274 6.94 -31.25 1.23
CA PRO A 274 7.72 -30.15 0.70
C PRO A 274 6.82 -29.00 0.23
N VAL A 275 7.23 -27.76 0.53
CA VAL A 275 6.59 -26.51 0.08
C VAL A 275 7.58 -25.78 -0.81
N ARG A 276 7.26 -25.59 -2.09
CA ARG A 276 8.18 -25.12 -3.12
C ARG A 276 7.81 -23.78 -3.74
N SER A 277 6.56 -23.30 -3.46
CA SER A 277 6.05 -22.03 -3.96
C SER A 277 5.18 -21.33 -2.91
N ILE A 278 4.92 -20.05 -3.11
CA ILE A 278 3.96 -19.29 -2.27
C ILE A 278 2.58 -19.93 -2.36
N ARG A 279 2.12 -20.29 -3.56
CA ARG A 279 0.81 -20.95 -3.75
C ARG A 279 0.72 -22.27 -2.96
N GLU A 280 1.79 -23.08 -2.96
CA GLU A 280 1.82 -24.29 -2.14
C GLU A 280 1.83 -24.01 -0.63
N PHE A 281 2.48 -22.93 -0.19
CA PHE A 281 2.40 -22.48 1.20
C PHE A 281 0.98 -22.07 1.57
N ASP A 282 0.35 -21.31 0.71
CA ASP A 282 -1.01 -20.82 0.94
C ASP A 282 -2.02 -21.97 0.93
N ASP A 283 -1.85 -22.96 0.05
CA ASP A 283 -2.70 -24.13 -0.02
C ASP A 283 -2.54 -25.06 1.20
N LYS A 284 -1.29 -25.46 1.50
CA LYS A 284 -1.00 -26.47 2.53
C LYS A 284 -1.04 -25.92 3.96
N ILE A 285 -0.85 -24.62 4.13
CA ILE A 285 -0.73 -23.99 5.45
C ILE A 285 -1.83 -22.94 5.66
N VAL A 286 -1.89 -21.89 4.85
CA VAL A 286 -2.88 -20.81 5.10
C VAL A 286 -4.30 -21.35 4.94
N ALA A 287 -4.61 -22.02 3.85
CA ALA A 287 -5.95 -22.56 3.63
C ALA A 287 -6.35 -23.53 4.74
N ARG A 288 -5.47 -24.46 5.07
CA ARG A 288 -5.72 -25.48 6.10
C ARG A 288 -6.01 -24.91 7.48
N TYR A 289 -5.23 -23.90 7.92
CA TYR A 289 -5.30 -23.39 9.30
C TYR A 289 -6.14 -22.11 9.45
N CYS A 290 -6.55 -21.47 8.34
CA CYS A 290 -7.35 -20.26 8.36
C CYS A 290 -8.77 -20.45 7.80
N GLY A 291 -9.22 -21.71 7.59
CA GLY A 291 -10.60 -22.02 7.24
C GLY A 291 -10.97 -21.74 5.77
N TYR A 292 -10.02 -21.92 4.87
CA TYR A 292 -10.24 -21.90 3.42
C TYR A 292 -10.21 -23.32 2.87
N ARG A 293 -10.90 -23.55 1.77
CA ARG A 293 -10.93 -24.85 1.09
C ARG A 293 -9.57 -25.19 0.46
N ASP A 294 -8.94 -24.21 -0.19
CA ASP A 294 -7.71 -24.29 -0.93
C ASP A 294 -7.11 -22.87 -1.12
N ALA A 295 -5.96 -22.77 -1.79
CA ALA A 295 -5.33 -21.48 -2.08
C ALA A 295 -6.21 -20.56 -2.93
N ASP A 296 -6.99 -21.12 -3.89
CA ASP A 296 -7.83 -20.31 -4.77
C ASP A 296 -9.03 -19.72 -4.01
N ASP A 297 -9.64 -20.48 -3.09
CA ASP A 297 -10.68 -19.96 -2.19
C ASP A 297 -10.11 -18.87 -1.27
N TYR A 298 -8.90 -19.07 -0.75
CA TYR A 298 -8.21 -18.06 0.04
C TYR A 298 -7.98 -16.79 -0.77
N TYR A 299 -7.37 -16.88 -1.95
CA TYR A 299 -7.11 -15.71 -2.80
C TYR A 299 -8.39 -14.99 -3.19
N TYR A 300 -9.42 -15.74 -3.56
CA TYR A 300 -10.72 -15.17 -3.91
C TYR A 300 -11.32 -14.38 -2.74
N ARG A 301 -11.35 -14.94 -1.53
CA ARG A 301 -11.98 -14.31 -0.36
C ARG A 301 -11.14 -13.19 0.25
N ALA A 302 -9.83 -13.24 0.10
CA ALA A 302 -8.89 -12.28 0.66
C ALA A 302 -8.63 -11.05 -0.25
N ALA A 303 -8.91 -11.15 -1.55
CA ALA A 303 -8.61 -10.12 -2.53
C ALA A 303 -9.48 -8.86 -2.36
N ALA A 304 -8.84 -7.69 -2.23
CA ALA A 304 -9.52 -6.40 -2.24
C ALA A 304 -10.18 -6.09 -3.60
N ALA A 305 -9.73 -6.71 -4.69
CA ALA A 305 -10.34 -6.64 -6.03
C ALA A 305 -11.86 -6.95 -6.03
N ARG A 306 -12.36 -7.66 -5.01
CA ARG A 306 -13.79 -7.99 -4.86
C ARG A 306 -14.64 -6.87 -4.31
N VAL A 307 -14.05 -5.93 -3.62
CA VAL A 307 -14.75 -4.87 -2.89
C VAL A 307 -14.26 -3.46 -3.24
N VAL A 308 -13.26 -3.36 -4.13
CA VAL A 308 -12.65 -2.08 -4.52
C VAL A 308 -13.64 -1.12 -5.16
N ASP A 309 -14.67 -1.64 -5.82
CA ASP A 309 -15.80 -0.90 -6.38
C ASP A 309 -16.71 -0.26 -5.33
N ARG A 310 -16.64 -0.69 -4.07
CA ARG A 310 -17.44 -0.20 -2.94
C ARG A 310 -16.72 0.83 -2.07
N ILE A 311 -15.52 1.23 -2.44
CA ILE A 311 -14.78 2.24 -1.68
C ILE A 311 -15.45 3.60 -1.89
N GLU A 312 -15.82 4.25 -0.79
CA GLU A 312 -16.56 5.53 -0.78
C GLU A 312 -15.71 6.71 -0.29
N VAL A 313 -14.52 6.45 0.25
CA VAL A 313 -13.58 7.49 0.70
C VAL A 313 -12.52 7.80 -0.34
N PRO A 314 -11.96 9.03 -0.38
CA PRO A 314 -10.85 9.38 -1.25
C PRO A 314 -9.71 8.37 -1.14
N THR A 315 -9.35 7.76 -2.25
CA THR A 315 -8.37 6.66 -2.27
C THR A 315 -7.33 6.85 -3.36
N LEU A 316 -6.05 6.78 -2.99
CA LEU A 316 -4.92 6.71 -3.91
C LEU A 316 -4.44 5.26 -4.05
N ILE A 317 -4.39 4.76 -5.27
CA ILE A 317 -3.66 3.54 -5.61
C ILE A 317 -2.45 3.94 -6.45
N LEU A 318 -1.26 3.77 -5.89
CA LEU A 318 0.01 3.98 -6.59
C LEU A 318 0.58 2.66 -7.06
N ARG A 319 0.85 2.53 -8.37
CA ARG A 319 1.35 1.31 -9.00
C ARG A 319 2.45 1.62 -10.00
N ALA A 320 3.53 0.81 -10.01
CA ALA A 320 4.53 0.80 -11.07
C ALA A 320 4.20 -0.30 -12.09
N LEU A 321 4.25 0.03 -13.38
CA LEU A 321 4.00 -0.94 -14.46
C LEU A 321 5.14 -1.96 -14.58
N ASP A 322 6.35 -1.59 -14.15
CA ASP A 322 7.54 -2.45 -14.09
C ASP A 322 7.68 -3.24 -12.77
N ASP A 323 6.63 -3.25 -11.91
CA ASP A 323 6.66 -4.06 -10.68
C ASP A 323 6.87 -5.54 -11.02
N PRO A 324 7.88 -6.20 -10.44
CA PRO A 324 8.22 -7.58 -10.82
C PRO A 324 7.09 -8.58 -10.62
N PHE A 325 6.25 -8.41 -9.60
CA PHE A 325 5.27 -9.45 -9.21
C PHE A 325 3.87 -8.95 -8.90
N ILE A 326 3.62 -7.64 -8.76
CA ILE A 326 2.23 -7.16 -8.63
C ILE A 326 1.59 -7.11 -10.01
N ARG A 327 0.45 -7.76 -10.12
CA ARG A 327 -0.35 -7.80 -11.35
C ARG A 327 -1.77 -7.34 -11.03
N PHE A 328 -2.33 -6.52 -11.92
CA PHE A 328 -3.75 -6.23 -11.95
C PHE A 328 -4.34 -6.93 -13.17
N THR A 329 -5.39 -7.71 -12.97
CA THR A 329 -6.15 -8.24 -14.09
C THR A 329 -6.87 -7.10 -14.80
N PRO A 330 -7.20 -7.23 -16.10
CA PRO A 330 -7.98 -6.22 -16.80
C PRO A 330 -9.31 -5.91 -16.11
N GLU A 331 -9.94 -6.92 -15.51
CA GLU A 331 -11.19 -6.78 -14.74
C GLU A 331 -10.97 -5.90 -13.50
N THR A 332 -9.97 -6.21 -12.68
CA THR A 332 -9.66 -5.42 -11.48
C THR A 332 -9.30 -3.99 -11.84
N ARG A 333 -8.50 -3.79 -12.89
CA ARG A 333 -8.15 -2.45 -13.37
C ARG A 333 -9.39 -1.68 -13.81
N ALA A 334 -10.33 -2.33 -14.51
CA ALA A 334 -11.58 -1.69 -14.93
C ALA A 334 -12.44 -1.27 -13.73
N LYS A 335 -12.57 -2.11 -12.69
CA LYS A 335 -13.28 -1.77 -11.45
C LYS A 335 -12.65 -0.57 -10.74
N VAL A 336 -11.33 -0.56 -10.60
CA VAL A 336 -10.59 0.54 -9.98
C VAL A 336 -10.83 1.85 -10.73
N LEU A 337 -10.75 1.82 -12.07
CA LEU A 337 -10.98 3.01 -12.91
C LEU A 337 -12.43 3.50 -12.91
N ALA A 338 -13.39 2.60 -12.71
CA ALA A 338 -14.81 2.92 -12.66
C ALA A 338 -15.22 3.60 -11.35
N ASN A 339 -14.48 3.36 -10.24
CA ASN A 339 -14.81 3.96 -8.96
C ASN A 339 -14.40 5.45 -8.91
N PRO A 340 -15.36 6.40 -8.71
CA PRO A 340 -15.07 7.82 -8.68
C PRO A 340 -14.19 8.26 -7.50
N ASN A 341 -14.14 7.51 -6.42
CA ASN A 341 -13.36 7.82 -5.24
C ASN A 341 -11.91 7.34 -5.34
N ILE A 342 -11.55 6.59 -6.38
CA ILE A 342 -10.20 6.04 -6.54
C ILE A 342 -9.43 6.82 -7.61
N LEU A 343 -8.28 7.34 -7.22
CA LEU A 343 -7.25 7.82 -8.12
C LEU A 343 -6.22 6.69 -8.33
N LEU A 344 -6.21 6.09 -9.52
CA LEU A 344 -5.17 5.17 -9.92
C LEU A 344 -4.01 5.96 -10.55
N LEU A 345 -2.87 5.98 -9.89
CA LEU A 345 -1.64 6.59 -10.36
C LEU A 345 -0.68 5.49 -10.81
N GLU A 346 -0.53 5.35 -12.12
CA GLU A 346 0.38 4.38 -12.75
C GLU A 346 1.64 5.10 -13.24
N THR A 347 2.81 4.59 -12.88
CA THR A 347 4.11 5.05 -13.39
C THR A 347 4.74 3.94 -14.22
N GLU A 348 5.46 4.30 -15.29
CA GLU A 348 6.17 3.33 -16.13
C GLU A 348 7.23 2.55 -15.32
N HIS A 349 7.89 3.25 -14.40
CA HIS A 349 8.95 2.73 -13.55
C HIS A 349 8.60 2.91 -12.08
N GLY A 350 9.29 2.19 -11.19
CA GLY A 350 9.10 2.31 -9.73
C GLY A 350 9.44 1.04 -8.98
N GLY A 351 9.40 -0.09 -9.66
CA GLY A 351 9.58 -1.41 -9.06
C GLY A 351 8.55 -1.68 -7.96
N HIS A 352 8.82 -2.62 -7.08
CA HIS A 352 7.92 -2.94 -5.99
C HIS A 352 8.13 -1.99 -4.80
N CYS A 353 7.25 -1.01 -4.64
CA CYS A 353 7.23 -0.04 -3.52
C CYS A 353 8.48 0.85 -3.37
N ALA A 354 9.37 0.93 -4.37
CA ALA A 354 10.65 1.63 -4.23
C ALA A 354 10.59 3.10 -4.66
N TYR A 355 10.15 3.37 -5.88
CA TYR A 355 10.00 4.70 -6.48
C TYR A 355 11.17 5.64 -6.21
N LEU A 356 12.40 5.15 -6.51
CA LEU A 356 13.62 5.93 -6.30
C LEU A 356 13.72 7.03 -7.34
N CYS A 357 13.43 8.26 -6.93
CA CYS A 357 13.46 9.45 -7.78
C CYS A 357 14.87 10.00 -7.97
N GLY A 358 15.14 10.54 -9.14
CA GLY A 358 16.41 11.15 -9.51
C GLY A 358 16.31 12.61 -9.93
N LEU A 359 15.15 13.26 -9.79
CA LEU A 359 14.98 14.66 -10.11
C LEU A 359 15.65 15.54 -9.03
N PRO A 360 16.36 16.60 -9.41
CA PRO A 360 16.94 17.53 -8.46
C PRO A 360 15.85 18.20 -7.60
N GLY A 361 16.08 18.26 -6.29
CA GLY A 361 15.15 18.88 -5.34
C GLY A 361 14.01 17.97 -4.87
N ASP A 362 13.82 16.80 -5.50
CA ASP A 362 12.80 15.85 -5.08
C ASP A 362 13.33 14.85 -4.04
N ASP A 363 12.40 14.32 -3.27
CA ASP A 363 12.68 13.25 -2.33
C ASP A 363 13.07 11.97 -3.10
N ILE A 364 14.18 11.37 -2.72
CA ILE A 364 14.62 10.11 -3.31
C ILE A 364 13.57 8.99 -3.17
N HIS A 365 12.78 9.01 -2.09
CA HIS A 365 11.68 8.08 -1.85
C HIS A 365 10.34 8.73 -2.23
N TRP A 366 10.18 9.05 -3.50
CA TRP A 366 9.09 9.84 -4.06
C TRP A 366 7.69 9.35 -3.66
N ALA A 367 7.46 8.03 -3.64
CA ALA A 367 6.15 7.47 -3.28
C ALA A 367 5.69 7.87 -1.87
N GLU A 368 6.64 7.94 -0.92
CA GLU A 368 6.33 8.32 0.46
C GLU A 368 5.85 9.78 0.53
N SER A 369 6.50 10.68 -0.20
CA SER A 369 6.12 12.10 -0.29
C SER A 369 4.81 12.30 -1.07
N ALA A 370 4.62 11.59 -2.18
CA ALA A 370 3.38 11.67 -2.98
C ALA A 370 2.16 11.21 -2.18
N VAL A 371 2.29 10.11 -1.43
CA VAL A 371 1.22 9.59 -0.56
C VAL A 371 0.85 10.60 0.53
N ILE A 372 1.83 11.19 1.23
CA ILE A 372 1.55 12.16 2.30
C ILE A 372 0.86 13.41 1.74
N ARG A 373 1.35 13.95 0.63
CA ARG A 373 0.72 15.11 -0.02
C ARG A 373 -0.72 14.83 -0.41
N TYR A 374 -0.97 13.65 -1.02
CA TYR A 374 -2.33 13.22 -1.35
C TYR A 374 -3.23 13.19 -0.12
N LEU A 375 -2.78 12.53 0.95
CA LEU A 375 -3.60 12.35 2.16
C LEU A 375 -3.88 13.67 2.87
N VAL A 376 -2.90 14.57 2.95
CA VAL A 376 -3.09 15.90 3.56
C VAL A 376 -4.10 16.72 2.76
N GLU A 377 -4.02 16.68 1.43
CA GLU A 377 -4.94 17.40 0.53
C GLU A 377 -6.39 16.87 0.63
N HIS A 378 -6.54 15.54 0.59
CA HIS A 378 -7.88 14.93 0.43
C HIS A 378 -8.53 14.53 1.76
N ALA A 379 -7.78 14.41 2.85
CA ALA A 379 -8.36 14.19 4.16
C ALA A 379 -8.98 15.46 4.77
N GLY A 380 -8.78 16.65 4.19
CA GLY A 380 -9.35 17.93 4.66
C GLY A 380 -10.85 18.11 4.42
N GLY A 381 -11.44 17.34 3.52
CA GLY A 381 -12.85 17.48 3.12
C GLY A 381 -13.89 16.91 4.09
N CYS A 382 -13.51 16.43 5.27
CA CYS A 382 -14.44 15.86 6.25
C CYS A 382 -14.96 16.88 7.27
N ASP A 383 -14.67 18.17 7.10
CA ASP A 383 -15.27 19.22 7.93
C ASP A 383 -16.71 19.48 7.46
N GLY A 384 -17.63 18.84 8.14
CA GLY A 384 -19.04 19.15 8.33
C GLY A 384 -19.87 19.63 7.14
N SER A 385 -20.67 18.77 6.59
CA SER A 385 -22.04 19.10 6.17
C SER A 385 -23.01 18.43 7.12
#